data_f4eb18f7377180ca5dfdf70f5c8c2eb3
#
_entry.id   f4eb18f7377180ca5dfdf70f5c8c2eb3
#
_cell.length_a   1.000
_cell.length_b   1.000
_cell.length_c   1.000
_cell.angle_alpha   90.00
_cell.angle_beta   90.00
_cell.angle_gamma   90.00
#
_symmetry.space_group_name_H-M   'P 1'
#
loop_
_entity.id
_entity.type
_entity.pdbx_description
1 polymer ?
#
loop_
_entity_poly.entity_id
_entity_poly.type
_entity_poly.pdbx_seq_one_letter_code
_entity_poly.pdbx_strand_id
1 'polypeptide(L)'
;MRIATFLPHVGVFGGVRRFLELGNEWVARGHDVTLYHPEGNAPAWLPYRGRVVPLTAAADAESDVAVCADPHTYGTFRAHRSGRHVYYCVIEGDAGLDRALPDHGVTLAANSGALRAKLARRAGRPVLDGVGGIRTSVFRPLPALRAGTPLRVLVNGRRSRPKKGTDLVLRVLAGLVGKVPEFEVVLFDSVDVHNRQDPRDGAPLPPNARFVIGPTQEELVALYQSSHVFVAAERKAGWCNTALEALASGCAVVCTRSGTRDFAVHEHNALVAWRHPFFLRRAIRRVLTDGALRERLAAAGPASAEPWGWPVLAEKLLRQF
;
A
#
# COMPACT_ATOMS: atom_id res chain seq x y z
N MET A 1 -15.95 21.54 -2.42
CA MET A 1 -16.03 20.88 -3.74
C MET A 1 -16.85 19.61 -3.62
N ARG A 2 -17.53 19.23 -4.71
CA ARG A 2 -18.16 17.92 -4.88
C ARG A 2 -17.14 17.00 -5.58
N ILE A 3 -16.75 15.91 -4.92
CA ILE A 3 -15.74 14.98 -5.42
C ILE A 3 -16.39 13.61 -5.65
N ALA A 4 -16.35 13.11 -6.87
CA ALA A 4 -16.83 11.79 -7.24
C ALA A 4 -15.67 10.82 -7.38
N THR A 5 -15.75 9.64 -6.76
CA THR A 5 -14.74 8.58 -6.87
C THR A 5 -15.38 7.32 -7.48
N PHE A 6 -14.72 6.72 -8.46
CA PHE A 6 -15.19 5.57 -9.20
C PHE A 6 -14.30 4.36 -8.92
N LEU A 7 -14.88 3.31 -8.32
CA LEU A 7 -14.19 2.05 -7.98
C LEU A 7 -14.95 0.84 -8.52
N PRO A 8 -14.27 -0.26 -8.87
CA PRO A 8 -14.93 -1.49 -9.33
C PRO A 8 -15.56 -2.28 -8.18
N HIS A 9 -15.09 -2.08 -6.97
CA HIS A 9 -15.57 -2.71 -5.73
C HIS A 9 -15.02 -1.98 -4.50
N VAL A 10 -15.54 -2.29 -3.31
CA VAL A 10 -15.07 -1.75 -2.02
C VAL A 10 -14.42 -2.82 -1.12
N GLY A 11 -13.96 -3.93 -1.67
CA GLY A 11 -13.25 -5.00 -0.95
C GLY A 11 -11.86 -4.62 -0.43
N VAL A 12 -11.23 -5.54 0.32
CA VAL A 12 -9.92 -5.32 0.99
C VAL A 12 -8.76 -5.32 -0.01
N PHE A 13 -8.44 -4.16 -0.56
CA PHE A 13 -7.30 -3.94 -1.46
C PHE A 13 -6.60 -2.61 -1.17
N GLY A 14 -5.28 -2.57 -1.35
CA GLY A 14 -4.49 -1.36 -1.12
C GLY A 14 -4.89 -0.18 -2.02
N GLY A 15 -5.30 -0.45 -3.27
CA GLY A 15 -5.85 0.56 -4.17
C GLY A 15 -7.18 1.11 -3.67
N VAL A 16 -8.12 0.24 -3.25
CA VAL A 16 -9.40 0.63 -2.67
C VAL A 16 -9.19 1.43 -1.38
N ARG A 17 -8.34 0.96 -0.46
CA ARG A 17 -7.99 1.69 0.78
C ARG A 17 -7.61 3.14 0.48
N ARG A 18 -6.82 3.38 -0.56
CA ARG A 18 -6.38 4.73 -0.94
C ARG A 18 -7.55 5.67 -1.14
N PHE A 19 -8.57 5.25 -1.86
CA PHE A 19 -9.72 6.11 -2.16
C PHE A 19 -10.67 6.26 -0.98
N LEU A 20 -10.80 5.22 -0.15
CA LEU A 20 -11.58 5.32 1.08
C LEU A 20 -10.94 6.29 2.09
N GLU A 21 -9.63 6.19 2.28
CA GLU A 21 -8.90 7.09 3.18
C GLU A 21 -8.88 8.54 2.67
N LEU A 22 -8.62 8.74 1.36
CA LEU A 22 -8.70 10.07 0.76
C LEU A 22 -10.11 10.67 0.86
N GLY A 23 -11.13 9.87 0.60
CA GLY A 23 -12.52 10.30 0.75
C GLY A 23 -12.84 10.74 2.18
N ASN A 24 -12.40 9.97 3.18
CA ASN A 24 -12.54 10.34 4.59
C ASN A 24 -11.83 11.66 4.94
N GLU A 25 -10.61 11.86 4.41
CA GLU A 25 -9.84 13.09 4.60
C GLU A 25 -10.49 14.30 3.91
N TRP A 26 -11.09 14.12 2.72
CA TRP A 26 -11.80 15.19 2.03
C TRP A 26 -13.10 15.55 2.73
N VAL A 27 -13.87 14.56 3.21
CA VAL A 27 -15.07 14.80 4.04
C VAL A 27 -14.71 15.57 5.32
N ALA A 28 -13.62 15.18 5.99
CA ALA A 28 -13.16 15.85 7.20
C ALA A 28 -12.78 17.33 6.96
N ARG A 29 -12.50 17.70 5.71
CA ARG A 29 -12.22 19.09 5.26
C ARG A 29 -13.44 19.81 4.70
N GLY A 30 -14.65 19.25 4.87
CA GLY A 30 -15.90 19.86 4.46
C GLY A 30 -16.23 19.72 2.97
N HIS A 31 -15.60 18.74 2.27
CA HIS A 31 -15.98 18.44 0.88
C HIS A 31 -17.12 17.42 0.82
N ASP A 32 -17.99 17.53 -0.18
CA ASP A 32 -19.04 16.54 -0.47
C ASP A 32 -18.43 15.43 -1.34
N VAL A 33 -18.29 14.23 -0.77
CA VAL A 33 -17.62 13.10 -1.42
C VAL A 33 -18.59 11.97 -1.66
N THR A 34 -18.69 11.55 -2.93
CA THR A 34 -19.53 10.42 -3.34
C THR A 34 -18.66 9.34 -3.99
N LEU A 35 -18.76 8.11 -3.47
CA LEU A 35 -18.13 6.92 -4.02
C LEU A 35 -19.16 6.15 -4.87
N TYR A 36 -18.83 5.90 -6.10
CA TYR A 36 -19.60 5.12 -7.06
C TYR A 36 -18.93 3.75 -7.28
N HIS A 37 -19.68 2.66 -7.09
CA HIS A 37 -19.26 1.31 -7.45
C HIS A 37 -20.49 0.45 -7.81
N PRO A 38 -20.34 -0.71 -8.48
CA PRO A 38 -21.48 -1.45 -9.03
C PRO A 38 -22.62 -1.70 -8.04
N GLU A 39 -22.32 -2.12 -6.81
CA GLU A 39 -23.33 -2.53 -5.82
C GLU A 39 -23.86 -1.38 -4.96
N GLY A 40 -23.11 -0.30 -4.78
CA GLY A 40 -23.51 0.86 -3.98
C GLY A 40 -23.54 0.65 -2.46
N ASN A 41 -22.98 -0.46 -1.95
CA ASN A 41 -22.91 -0.75 -0.52
C ASN A 41 -21.65 -0.17 0.12
N ALA A 42 -21.75 0.21 1.41
CA ALA A 42 -20.60 0.72 2.14
C ALA A 42 -19.54 -0.38 2.39
N PRO A 43 -18.23 -0.02 2.46
CA PRO A 43 -17.18 -0.96 2.81
C PRO A 43 -17.35 -1.42 4.27
N ALA A 44 -17.36 -2.75 4.50
CA ALA A 44 -17.53 -3.32 5.84
C ALA A 44 -16.23 -3.33 6.69
N TRP A 45 -15.06 -3.21 6.04
CA TRP A 45 -13.76 -3.39 6.68
C TRP A 45 -13.03 -2.10 7.05
N LEU A 46 -13.52 -0.95 6.55
CA LEU A 46 -12.97 0.38 6.83
C LEU A 46 -14.13 1.37 6.92
N PRO A 47 -14.31 2.09 8.05
CA PRO A 47 -15.32 3.13 8.17
C PRO A 47 -15.16 4.19 7.08
N TYR A 48 -16.22 4.44 6.33
CA TYR A 48 -16.22 5.44 5.27
C TYR A 48 -17.25 6.54 5.60
N ARG A 49 -16.83 7.80 5.45
CA ARG A 49 -17.62 8.99 5.84
C ARG A 49 -18.34 9.64 4.66
N GLY A 50 -17.90 9.37 3.43
CA GLY A 50 -18.56 9.86 2.23
C GLY A 50 -19.82 9.07 1.90
N ARG A 51 -20.61 9.57 0.95
CA ARG A 51 -21.75 8.81 0.42
C ARG A 51 -21.25 7.66 -0.45
N VAL A 52 -21.95 6.53 -0.40
CA VAL A 52 -21.70 5.39 -1.29
C VAL A 52 -22.99 5.12 -2.04
N VAL A 53 -22.91 5.05 -3.34
CA VAL A 53 -24.09 4.86 -4.21
C VAL A 53 -23.77 3.92 -5.36
N PRO A 54 -24.79 3.27 -5.97
CA PRO A 54 -24.61 2.44 -7.14
C PRO A 54 -23.99 3.23 -8.32
N LEU A 55 -23.17 2.54 -9.12
CA LEU A 55 -22.51 3.14 -10.28
C LEU A 55 -23.51 3.77 -11.27
N THR A 56 -24.71 3.20 -11.37
CA THR A 56 -25.78 3.69 -12.26
C THR A 56 -26.26 5.10 -11.88
N ALA A 57 -26.18 5.49 -10.61
CA ALA A 57 -26.58 6.83 -10.16
C ALA A 57 -25.62 7.94 -10.64
N ALA A 58 -24.46 7.59 -11.20
CA ALA A 58 -23.50 8.57 -11.68
C ALA A 58 -23.97 9.33 -12.92
N ALA A 59 -24.93 8.81 -13.69
CA ALA A 59 -25.43 9.43 -14.92
C ALA A 59 -26.19 10.75 -14.65
N ASP A 60 -26.95 10.81 -13.55
CA ASP A 60 -27.81 11.92 -13.16
C ASP A 60 -27.12 12.91 -12.20
N ALA A 61 -25.89 12.63 -11.83
CA ALA A 61 -25.12 13.43 -10.87
C ALA A 61 -24.04 14.26 -11.57
N GLU A 62 -23.53 15.25 -10.84
CA GLU A 62 -22.41 16.08 -11.28
C GLU A 62 -21.42 16.33 -10.15
N SER A 63 -20.16 16.58 -10.48
CA SER A 63 -19.08 16.88 -9.54
C SER A 63 -18.14 17.95 -10.06
N ASP A 64 -17.38 18.57 -9.13
CA ASP A 64 -16.31 19.48 -9.53
C ASP A 64 -15.09 18.67 -10.00
N VAL A 65 -14.84 17.54 -9.34
CA VAL A 65 -13.75 16.60 -9.68
C VAL A 65 -14.27 15.15 -9.67
N ALA A 66 -14.01 14.42 -10.72
CA ALA A 66 -14.22 12.97 -10.81
C ALA A 66 -12.86 12.25 -10.79
N VAL A 67 -12.71 11.22 -9.95
CA VAL A 67 -11.48 10.43 -9.80
C VAL A 67 -11.76 8.95 -10.08
N CYS A 68 -10.98 8.35 -10.97
CA CYS A 68 -11.05 6.93 -11.31
C CYS A 68 -9.65 6.30 -11.23
N ALA A 69 -9.57 5.01 -10.92
CA ALA A 69 -8.31 4.26 -10.87
C ALA A 69 -8.41 2.86 -11.50
N ASP A 70 -9.50 2.59 -12.21
CA ASP A 70 -9.81 1.24 -12.68
C ASP A 70 -10.39 1.24 -14.10
N PRO A 71 -9.98 0.28 -14.98
CA PRO A 71 -10.48 0.21 -16.34
C PRO A 71 -11.98 -0.13 -16.45
N HIS A 72 -12.56 -0.86 -15.49
CA HIS A 72 -13.95 -1.32 -15.57
C HIS A 72 -14.94 -0.18 -15.33
N THR A 73 -14.59 0.80 -14.49
CA THR A 73 -15.42 1.98 -14.21
C THR A 73 -15.08 3.17 -15.11
N TYR A 74 -14.07 3.06 -15.97
CA TYR A 74 -13.59 4.17 -16.81
C TYR A 74 -14.67 4.75 -17.70
N GLY A 75 -15.53 3.92 -18.31
CA GLY A 75 -16.61 4.39 -19.20
C GLY A 75 -17.59 5.31 -18.48
N THR A 76 -18.10 4.87 -17.31
CA THR A 76 -19.03 5.65 -16.48
C THR A 76 -18.35 6.90 -15.91
N PHE A 77 -17.10 6.77 -15.43
CA PHE A 77 -16.29 7.91 -14.98
C PHE A 77 -16.17 8.97 -16.07
N ARG A 78 -15.91 8.58 -17.31
CA ARG A 78 -15.70 9.51 -18.41
C ARG A 78 -16.99 10.16 -18.90
N ALA A 79 -18.13 9.46 -18.80
CA ALA A 79 -19.46 9.97 -19.13
C ALA A 79 -20.07 10.86 -18.02
N HIS A 80 -19.56 10.77 -16.79
CA HIS A 80 -20.04 11.56 -15.66
C HIS A 80 -19.79 13.05 -15.88
N ARG A 81 -20.76 13.89 -15.57
CA ARG A 81 -20.62 15.35 -15.67
C ARG A 81 -19.69 15.87 -14.56
N SER A 82 -18.49 16.31 -14.96
CA SER A 82 -17.48 16.81 -14.03
C SER A 82 -16.69 17.96 -14.61
N GLY A 83 -16.32 18.92 -13.75
CA GLY A 83 -15.42 20.01 -14.11
C GLY A 83 -14.01 19.51 -14.45
N ARG A 84 -13.55 18.45 -13.80
CA ARG A 84 -12.27 17.81 -14.08
C ARG A 84 -12.37 16.30 -13.92
N HIS A 85 -11.79 15.57 -14.87
CA HIS A 85 -11.62 14.11 -14.80
C HIS A 85 -10.16 13.77 -14.46
N VAL A 86 -9.93 12.96 -13.43
CA VAL A 86 -8.59 12.54 -12.97
C VAL A 86 -8.50 11.02 -13.01
N TYR A 87 -7.60 10.47 -13.81
CA TYR A 87 -7.24 9.06 -13.74
C TYR A 87 -6.04 8.87 -12.84
N TYR A 88 -6.26 8.23 -11.70
CA TYR A 88 -5.26 8.04 -10.66
C TYR A 88 -4.60 6.66 -10.80
N CYS A 89 -3.46 6.60 -11.47
CA CYS A 89 -2.70 5.38 -11.67
C CYS A 89 -2.07 4.88 -10.37
N VAL A 90 -2.47 3.69 -9.93
CA VAL A 90 -2.00 3.08 -8.67
C VAL A 90 -1.03 1.91 -8.88
N ILE A 91 -0.96 1.35 -10.09
CA ILE A 91 -0.02 0.28 -10.45
C ILE A 91 0.57 0.50 -11.83
N GLU A 92 1.79 0.01 -12.03
CA GLU A 92 2.42 -0.01 -13.34
C GLU A 92 1.78 -1.10 -14.23
N GLY A 93 1.41 -0.74 -15.47
CA GLY A 93 0.77 -1.67 -16.41
C GLY A 93 -0.74 -1.86 -16.16
N ASP A 94 -1.39 -0.84 -15.63
CA ASP A 94 -2.84 -0.74 -15.52
C ASP A 94 -3.47 -0.62 -16.91
N ALA A 95 -4.42 -1.49 -17.22
CA ALA A 95 -5.14 -1.49 -18.51
C ALA A 95 -5.97 -0.21 -18.75
N GLY A 96 -6.41 0.47 -17.69
CA GLY A 96 -7.10 1.76 -17.79
C GLY A 96 -6.21 2.88 -18.33
N LEU A 97 -4.88 2.75 -18.21
CA LEU A 97 -3.94 3.70 -18.79
C LEU A 97 -3.97 3.74 -20.32
N ASP A 98 -4.29 2.64 -20.99
CA ASP A 98 -4.37 2.61 -22.45
C ASP A 98 -5.51 3.50 -22.98
N ARG A 99 -6.54 3.73 -22.14
CA ARG A 99 -7.63 4.67 -22.40
C ARG A 99 -7.30 6.10 -21.93
N ALA A 100 -6.71 6.23 -20.74
CA ALA A 100 -6.46 7.53 -20.11
C ALA A 100 -5.27 8.29 -20.71
N LEU A 101 -4.26 7.60 -21.26
CA LEU A 101 -3.09 8.23 -21.86
C LEU A 101 -3.42 9.07 -23.09
N PRO A 102 -4.19 8.58 -24.09
CA PRO A 102 -4.55 9.37 -25.27
C PRO A 102 -5.67 10.36 -25.00
N ASP A 103 -6.42 10.24 -23.91
CA ASP A 103 -7.54 11.14 -23.60
C ASP A 103 -7.04 12.44 -22.97
N HIS A 104 -6.97 13.50 -23.77
CA HIS A 104 -6.57 14.84 -23.32
C HIS A 104 -7.59 15.49 -22.37
N GLY A 105 -8.83 15.03 -22.33
CA GLY A 105 -9.86 15.46 -21.37
C GLY A 105 -9.69 14.86 -19.97
N VAL A 106 -8.69 13.97 -19.78
CA VAL A 106 -8.41 13.32 -18.51
C VAL A 106 -7.04 13.75 -17.99
N THR A 107 -6.99 14.31 -16.80
CA THR A 107 -5.74 14.59 -16.09
C THR A 107 -5.20 13.29 -15.47
N LEU A 108 -3.91 13.03 -15.56
CA LEU A 108 -3.29 11.85 -14.95
C LEU A 108 -2.77 12.18 -13.56
N ALA A 109 -2.89 11.24 -12.62
CA ALA A 109 -2.24 11.26 -11.32
C ALA A 109 -1.49 9.94 -11.07
N ALA A 110 -0.47 9.94 -10.22
CA ALA A 110 0.29 8.74 -9.90
C ALA A 110 0.62 8.63 -8.41
N ASN A 111 0.61 7.40 -7.90
CA ASN A 111 0.85 7.10 -6.47
C ASN A 111 2.32 6.93 -6.09
N SER A 112 3.26 7.10 -7.03
CA SER A 112 4.69 7.12 -6.74
C SER A 112 5.45 8.04 -7.68
N GLY A 113 6.57 8.61 -7.22
CA GLY A 113 7.41 9.50 -8.01
C GLY A 113 7.95 8.83 -9.27
N ALA A 114 8.33 7.56 -9.18
CA ALA A 114 8.81 6.79 -10.34
C ALA A 114 7.72 6.60 -11.40
N LEU A 115 6.50 6.26 -10.98
CA LEU A 115 5.35 6.10 -11.90
C LEU A 115 4.94 7.45 -12.50
N ARG A 116 4.90 8.51 -11.69
CA ARG A 116 4.64 9.88 -12.11
C ARG A 116 5.59 10.33 -13.23
N ALA A 117 6.90 10.17 -13.02
CA ALA A 117 7.91 10.52 -14.03
C ALA A 117 7.77 9.68 -15.32
N LYS A 118 7.45 8.39 -15.19
CA LYS A 118 7.21 7.51 -16.34
C LYS A 118 5.98 7.93 -17.14
N LEU A 119 4.87 8.22 -16.43
CA LEU A 119 3.63 8.66 -17.08
C LEU A 119 3.78 10.01 -17.76
N ALA A 120 4.45 10.98 -17.12
CA ALA A 120 4.70 12.29 -17.69
C ALA A 120 5.47 12.18 -19.03
N ARG A 121 6.50 11.33 -19.09
CA ARG A 121 7.23 11.07 -20.36
C ARG A 121 6.36 10.39 -21.42
N ARG A 122 5.51 9.42 -21.04
CA ARG A 122 4.64 8.71 -22.00
C ARG A 122 3.52 9.58 -22.52
N ALA A 123 2.94 10.42 -21.66
CA ALA A 123 1.80 11.27 -22.00
C ALA A 123 2.20 12.61 -22.65
N GLY A 124 3.48 13.01 -22.55
CA GLY A 124 3.95 14.33 -23.00
C GLY A 124 3.30 15.51 -22.25
N ARG A 125 2.72 15.25 -21.06
CA ARG A 125 1.98 16.25 -20.26
C ARG A 125 2.19 16.05 -18.77
N PRO A 126 1.93 17.09 -17.92
CA PRO A 126 2.05 16.98 -16.47
C PRO A 126 1.18 15.88 -15.88
N VAL A 127 1.67 15.25 -14.81
CA VAL A 127 0.98 14.23 -14.02
C VAL A 127 0.92 14.70 -12.58
N LEU A 128 -0.27 14.70 -11.98
CA LEU A 128 -0.49 15.15 -10.60
C LEU A 128 0.28 14.27 -9.61
N ASP A 129 0.75 14.91 -8.55
CA ASP A 129 1.45 14.26 -7.47
C ASP A 129 0.47 13.63 -6.47
N GLY A 130 0.19 12.36 -6.68
CA GLY A 130 -0.61 11.51 -5.78
C GLY A 130 0.25 10.61 -4.87
N VAL A 131 1.51 10.97 -4.63
CA VAL A 131 2.45 10.15 -3.85
C VAL A 131 2.19 10.29 -2.35
N GLY A 132 2.05 9.17 -1.66
CA GLY A 132 1.79 9.10 -0.23
C GLY A 132 0.68 8.11 0.13
N GLY A 133 0.26 8.14 1.37
CA GLY A 133 -0.88 7.39 1.88
C GLY A 133 -0.53 6.42 3.00
N ILE A 134 -0.55 6.92 4.24
CA ILE A 134 -0.46 6.13 5.48
C ILE A 134 -1.22 6.85 6.59
N ARG A 135 -1.73 6.09 7.56
CA ARG A 135 -2.32 6.62 8.80
C ARG A 135 -1.30 6.51 9.94
N THR A 136 -0.42 7.52 10.09
CA THR A 136 0.65 7.53 11.10
C THR A 136 0.12 7.58 12.53
N SER A 137 -1.09 8.10 12.75
CA SER A 137 -1.76 8.05 14.06
C SER A 137 -2.12 6.63 14.51
N VAL A 138 -2.24 5.69 13.58
CA VAL A 138 -2.57 4.27 13.82
C VAL A 138 -1.30 3.42 13.75
N PHE A 139 -0.57 3.50 12.64
CA PHE A 139 0.71 2.82 12.46
C PHE A 139 1.82 3.65 13.13
N ARG A 140 2.07 3.36 14.39
CA ARG A 140 3.05 4.05 15.23
C ARG A 140 3.77 3.04 16.14
N PRO A 141 4.98 3.33 16.60
CA PRO A 141 5.68 2.43 17.51
C PRO A 141 4.91 2.22 18.81
N LEU A 142 4.96 0.96 19.30
CA LEU A 142 4.53 0.60 20.64
C LEU A 142 5.59 -0.35 21.25
N PRO A 143 6.70 0.19 21.77
CA PRO A 143 7.85 -0.60 22.20
C PRO A 143 7.53 -1.67 23.25
N ALA A 144 6.53 -1.43 24.10
CA ALA A 144 6.08 -2.40 25.11
C ALA A 144 5.66 -3.75 24.51
N LEU A 145 5.15 -3.79 23.27
CA LEU A 145 4.77 -5.04 22.60
C LEU A 145 5.96 -5.88 22.10
N ARG A 146 7.18 -5.31 22.11
CA ARG A 146 8.43 -6.00 21.71
C ARG A 146 9.30 -6.39 22.90
N ALA A 147 9.08 -5.75 24.05
CA ALA A 147 9.89 -5.99 25.23
C ALA A 147 9.80 -7.45 25.68
N GLY A 148 10.96 -8.11 25.84
CA GLY A 148 11.04 -9.51 26.28
C GLY A 148 10.50 -10.56 25.30
N THR A 149 10.16 -10.18 24.07
CA THR A 149 9.67 -11.13 23.07
C THR A 149 10.82 -11.65 22.19
N PRO A 150 10.70 -12.87 21.64
CA PRO A 150 11.64 -13.37 20.63
C PRO A 150 11.70 -12.45 19.41
N LEU A 151 12.85 -12.46 18.72
CA LEU A 151 13.02 -11.67 17.50
C LEU A 151 12.00 -12.09 16.44
N ARG A 152 11.12 -11.17 16.01
CA ARG A 152 10.02 -11.45 15.09
C ARG A 152 10.23 -10.77 13.74
N VAL A 153 10.14 -11.57 12.66
CA VAL A 153 10.15 -11.11 11.27
C VAL A 153 8.74 -11.19 10.71
N LEU A 154 8.17 -10.05 10.32
CA LEU A 154 6.85 -9.96 9.69
C LEU A 154 6.99 -9.91 8.17
N VAL A 155 6.14 -10.65 7.47
CA VAL A 155 6.13 -10.77 6.01
C VAL A 155 4.69 -10.70 5.48
N ASN A 156 4.46 -9.95 4.40
CA ASN A 156 3.18 -10.04 3.69
C ASN A 156 3.07 -11.44 3.06
N GLY A 157 2.03 -12.16 3.43
CA GLY A 157 1.82 -13.57 3.10
C GLY A 157 1.24 -13.86 1.72
N ARG A 158 0.98 -12.84 0.87
CA ARG A 158 0.26 -12.99 -0.42
C ARG A 158 1.03 -13.81 -1.45
N ARG A 159 1.00 -15.13 -1.27
CA ARG A 159 1.69 -16.11 -2.14
C ARG A 159 0.98 -16.26 -3.50
N SER A 160 -0.34 -16.05 -3.56
CA SER A 160 -1.13 -16.02 -4.81
C SER A 160 -0.65 -14.97 -5.83
N ARG A 161 0.19 -14.02 -5.40
CA ARG A 161 0.72 -12.95 -6.26
C ARG A 161 2.26 -13.00 -6.29
N PRO A 162 2.89 -13.75 -7.20
CA PRO A 162 4.35 -13.95 -7.24
C PRO A 162 5.18 -12.65 -7.30
N LYS A 163 4.58 -11.56 -7.77
CA LYS A 163 5.22 -10.23 -7.76
C LYS A 163 5.43 -9.68 -6.34
N LYS A 164 4.73 -10.18 -5.32
CA LYS A 164 4.93 -9.82 -3.91
C LYS A 164 6.25 -10.37 -3.35
N GLY A 165 6.73 -11.49 -3.89
CA GLY A 165 8.01 -12.08 -3.53
C GLY A 165 8.00 -12.86 -2.22
N THR A 166 6.84 -13.23 -1.69
CA THR A 166 6.68 -13.96 -0.43
C THR A 166 7.51 -15.23 -0.40
N ASP A 167 7.38 -16.11 -1.41
CA ASP A 167 8.15 -17.36 -1.46
C ASP A 167 9.67 -17.14 -1.58
N LEU A 168 10.11 -16.05 -2.20
CA LEU A 168 11.52 -15.68 -2.24
C LEU A 168 12.01 -15.33 -0.83
N VAL A 169 11.25 -14.53 -0.08
CA VAL A 169 11.57 -14.16 1.30
C VAL A 169 11.58 -15.39 2.20
N LEU A 170 10.59 -16.27 2.11
CA LEU A 170 10.50 -17.49 2.90
C LEU A 170 11.70 -18.43 2.68
N ARG A 171 12.11 -18.64 1.42
CA ARG A 171 13.30 -19.44 1.10
C ARG A 171 14.58 -18.83 1.71
N VAL A 172 14.68 -17.51 1.70
CA VAL A 172 15.84 -16.82 2.30
C VAL A 172 15.83 -16.98 3.81
N LEU A 173 14.68 -16.79 4.46
CA LEU A 173 14.52 -16.93 5.91
C LEU A 173 14.77 -18.36 6.36
N ALA A 174 14.23 -19.37 5.68
CA ALA A 174 14.49 -20.78 5.95
C ALA A 174 16.01 -21.10 5.91
N GLY A 175 16.75 -20.54 4.94
CA GLY A 175 18.20 -20.71 4.86
C GLY A 175 19.01 -19.99 5.95
N LEU A 176 18.39 -19.19 6.81
CA LEU A 176 19.00 -18.48 7.93
C LEU A 176 18.73 -19.15 9.29
N VAL A 177 17.76 -20.06 9.37
CA VAL A 177 17.49 -20.84 10.59
C VAL A 177 18.77 -21.57 11.07
N GLY A 178 19.10 -21.46 12.35
CA GLY A 178 20.30 -22.00 12.97
C GLY A 178 21.61 -21.30 12.59
N LYS A 179 21.57 -20.21 11.77
CA LYS A 179 22.77 -19.45 11.33
C LYS A 179 22.81 -18.00 11.84
N VAL A 180 21.77 -17.58 12.49
CA VAL A 180 21.57 -16.27 13.14
C VAL A 180 20.89 -16.49 14.47
N PRO A 181 20.78 -15.48 15.36
CA PRO A 181 19.98 -15.57 16.57
C PRO A 181 18.58 -16.08 16.27
N GLU A 182 17.97 -16.77 17.24
CA GLU A 182 16.63 -17.32 17.11
C GLU A 182 15.61 -16.23 16.75
N PHE A 183 14.73 -16.55 15.82
CA PHE A 183 13.66 -15.66 15.36
C PHE A 183 12.42 -16.45 14.96
N GLU A 184 11.26 -15.83 15.07
CA GLU A 184 10.01 -16.33 14.49
C GLU A 184 9.64 -15.57 13.22
N VAL A 185 8.92 -16.22 12.31
CA VAL A 185 8.37 -15.62 11.10
C VAL A 185 6.86 -15.57 11.22
N VAL A 186 6.30 -14.37 11.10
CA VAL A 186 4.84 -14.18 11.06
C VAL A 186 4.45 -13.71 9.68
N LEU A 187 3.57 -14.46 9.03
CA LEU A 187 2.94 -14.04 7.78
C LEU A 187 1.52 -13.56 8.06
N PHE A 188 1.07 -12.59 7.26
CA PHE A 188 -0.32 -12.16 7.28
C PHE A 188 -0.84 -11.92 5.87
N ASP A 189 -2.07 -12.33 5.61
CA ASP A 189 -2.84 -12.00 4.40
C ASP A 189 -4.32 -12.30 4.64
N SER A 190 -5.17 -11.93 3.69
CA SER A 190 -6.56 -12.33 3.62
C SER A 190 -6.77 -13.28 2.44
N VAL A 191 -7.84 -14.08 2.48
CA VAL A 191 -8.27 -14.87 1.32
C VAL A 191 -8.54 -13.90 0.16
N ASP A 192 -8.03 -14.24 -1.02
CA ASP A 192 -8.21 -13.40 -2.21
C ASP A 192 -9.70 -13.41 -2.61
N VAL A 193 -10.31 -12.22 -2.63
CA VAL A 193 -11.76 -12.07 -2.89
C VAL A 193 -12.16 -12.49 -4.30
N HIS A 194 -11.23 -12.49 -5.27
CA HIS A 194 -11.55 -12.82 -6.65
C HIS A 194 -11.49 -14.32 -6.94
N ASN A 195 -10.45 -15.01 -6.45
CA ASN A 195 -10.24 -16.43 -6.71
C ASN A 195 -10.43 -17.32 -5.48
N ARG A 196 -10.73 -16.73 -4.33
CA ARG A 196 -10.88 -17.40 -3.02
C ARG A 196 -9.69 -18.31 -2.65
N GLN A 197 -8.53 -18.07 -3.24
CA GLN A 197 -7.34 -18.85 -2.97
C GLN A 197 -6.86 -18.60 -1.53
N ASP A 198 -6.65 -19.68 -0.79
CA ASP A 198 -6.06 -19.60 0.55
C ASP A 198 -4.57 -19.17 0.41
N PRO A 199 -4.15 -18.08 1.05
CA PRO A 199 -2.77 -17.63 0.96
C PRO A 199 -1.76 -18.61 1.60
N ARG A 200 -2.21 -19.62 2.34
CA ARG A 200 -1.36 -20.69 2.88
C ARG A 200 -1.00 -21.74 1.82
N ASP A 201 -1.78 -21.83 0.73
CA ASP A 201 -1.50 -22.75 -0.35
C ASP A 201 -0.13 -22.49 -0.98
N GLY A 202 0.63 -23.57 -1.20
CA GLY A 202 1.98 -23.52 -1.78
C GLY A 202 2.97 -24.36 -1.01
N ALA A 203 4.28 -24.08 -1.16
CA ALA A 203 5.34 -24.80 -0.47
C ALA A 203 5.20 -24.73 1.06
N PRO A 204 5.57 -25.78 1.81
CA PRO A 204 5.51 -25.78 3.28
C PRO A 204 6.20 -24.54 3.87
N LEU A 205 5.64 -24.03 4.96
CA LEU A 205 6.26 -22.94 5.71
C LEU A 205 7.49 -23.46 6.49
N PRO A 206 8.50 -22.59 6.72
CA PRO A 206 9.57 -22.91 7.67
C PRO A 206 8.99 -23.27 9.04
N PRO A 207 9.65 -24.15 9.83
CA PRO A 207 9.13 -24.64 11.12
C PRO A 207 8.96 -23.52 12.17
N ASN A 208 9.68 -22.42 12.03
CA ASN A 208 9.58 -21.22 12.86
C ASN A 208 8.59 -20.17 12.30
N ALA A 209 7.73 -20.56 11.34
CA ALA A 209 6.78 -19.66 10.71
C ALA A 209 5.33 -20.00 11.08
N ARG A 210 4.53 -18.97 11.31
CA ARG A 210 3.07 -19.05 11.47
C ARG A 210 2.36 -18.08 10.55
N PHE A 211 1.10 -18.37 10.21
CA PHE A 211 0.28 -17.55 9.34
C PHE A 211 -0.93 -16.99 10.09
N VAL A 212 -1.18 -15.69 9.96
CA VAL A 212 -2.39 -15.00 10.44
C VAL A 212 -3.26 -14.68 9.24
N ILE A 213 -4.42 -15.31 9.15
CA ILE A 213 -5.37 -15.16 8.05
C ILE A 213 -6.45 -14.16 8.43
N GLY A 214 -6.69 -13.18 7.55
CA GLY A 214 -7.77 -12.20 7.69
C GLY A 214 -7.67 -11.35 8.95
N PRO A 215 -6.48 -10.83 9.33
CA PRO A 215 -6.40 -10.00 10.53
C PRO A 215 -7.32 -8.78 10.40
N THR A 216 -8.01 -8.43 11.48
CA THR A 216 -8.70 -7.14 11.61
C THR A 216 -7.69 -5.98 11.49
N GLN A 217 -8.18 -4.75 11.40
CA GLN A 217 -7.26 -3.59 11.35
C GLN A 217 -6.44 -3.46 12.63
N GLU A 218 -7.05 -3.70 13.79
CA GLU A 218 -6.38 -3.67 15.09
C GLU A 218 -5.32 -4.78 15.20
N GLU A 219 -5.67 -6.00 14.80
CA GLU A 219 -4.72 -7.12 14.76
C GLU A 219 -3.56 -6.86 13.80
N LEU A 220 -3.84 -6.30 12.62
CA LEU A 220 -2.79 -5.93 11.66
C LEU A 220 -1.83 -4.90 12.25
N VAL A 221 -2.34 -3.87 12.91
CA VAL A 221 -1.53 -2.86 13.60
C VAL A 221 -0.68 -3.50 14.69
N ALA A 222 -1.28 -4.38 15.52
CA ALA A 222 -0.57 -5.09 16.57
C ALA A 222 0.54 -6.01 16.02
N LEU A 223 0.32 -6.64 14.85
CA LEU A 223 1.35 -7.44 14.16
C LEU A 223 2.56 -6.57 13.80
N TYR A 224 2.37 -5.38 13.24
CA TYR A 224 3.48 -4.47 12.96
C TYR A 224 4.15 -3.99 14.25
N GLN A 225 3.37 -3.55 15.24
CA GLN A 225 3.88 -3.01 16.49
C GLN A 225 4.66 -4.02 17.33
N SER A 226 4.29 -5.32 17.26
CA SER A 226 4.98 -6.41 17.94
C SER A 226 6.14 -7.03 17.15
N SER A 227 6.37 -6.59 15.91
CA SER A 227 7.43 -7.14 15.05
C SER A 227 8.68 -6.28 15.06
N HIS A 228 9.86 -6.92 15.06
CA HIS A 228 11.15 -6.25 15.07
C HIS A 228 11.64 -5.92 13.66
N VAL A 229 11.38 -6.81 12.72
CA VAL A 229 11.83 -6.71 11.33
C VAL A 229 10.62 -6.92 10.39
N PHE A 230 10.58 -6.16 9.32
CA PHE A 230 9.66 -6.39 8.21
C PHE A 230 10.42 -6.61 6.91
N VAL A 231 10.01 -7.61 6.12
CA VAL A 231 10.67 -7.90 4.84
C VAL A 231 9.67 -7.84 3.68
N ALA A 232 9.98 -7.01 2.67
CA ALA A 232 9.22 -6.87 1.45
C ALA A 232 10.10 -7.06 0.20
N ALA A 233 9.82 -8.07 -0.63
CA ALA A 233 10.55 -8.34 -1.87
C ALA A 233 9.70 -8.11 -3.12
N GLU A 234 8.94 -7.01 -3.16
CA GLU A 234 8.00 -6.71 -4.24
C GLU A 234 8.71 -6.42 -5.58
N ARG A 235 7.98 -6.68 -6.67
CA ARG A 235 8.35 -6.34 -8.05
C ARG A 235 7.14 -5.72 -8.76
N LYS A 236 7.35 -4.59 -9.43
CA LYS A 236 6.30 -3.83 -10.15
C LYS A 236 5.19 -3.28 -9.23
N ALA A 237 5.51 -2.95 -7.98
CA ALA A 237 4.61 -2.19 -7.12
C ALA A 237 4.68 -0.70 -7.46
N GLY A 238 3.55 -0.02 -7.50
CA GLY A 238 3.50 1.44 -7.54
C GLY A 238 3.86 2.02 -6.18
N TRP A 239 3.17 1.56 -5.13
CA TRP A 239 3.38 1.97 -3.74
C TRP A 239 3.27 0.75 -2.82
N CYS A 240 4.26 0.54 -1.93
CA CYS A 240 4.29 -0.58 -1.01
C CYS A 240 3.74 -0.17 0.36
N ASN A 241 2.41 -0.20 0.53
CA ASN A 241 1.74 0.16 1.78
C ASN A 241 2.34 -0.60 2.97
N THR A 242 2.50 -1.92 2.84
CA THR A 242 2.96 -2.78 3.93
C THR A 242 4.37 -2.43 4.43
N ALA A 243 5.27 -2.00 3.54
CA ALA A 243 6.60 -1.56 3.95
C ALA A 243 6.56 -0.20 4.65
N LEU A 244 5.68 0.71 4.22
CA LEU A 244 5.50 2.00 4.87
C LEU A 244 4.80 1.87 6.23
N GLU A 245 3.78 1.00 6.33
CA GLU A 245 3.11 0.67 7.59
C GLU A 245 4.09 0.09 8.61
N ALA A 246 4.96 -0.83 8.18
CA ALA A 246 6.02 -1.40 9.01
C ALA A 246 7.03 -0.33 9.48
N LEU A 247 7.45 0.55 8.56
CA LEU A 247 8.37 1.64 8.83
C LEU A 247 7.78 2.61 9.85
N ALA A 248 6.53 3.04 9.66
CA ALA A 248 5.80 3.90 10.59
C ALA A 248 5.61 3.26 11.97
N SER A 249 5.42 1.94 12.03
CA SER A 249 5.30 1.18 13.28
C SER A 249 6.64 0.92 13.97
N GLY A 250 7.75 1.40 13.42
CA GLY A 250 9.09 1.23 14.00
C GLY A 250 9.66 -0.17 13.80
N CYS A 251 9.32 -0.90 12.73
CA CYS A 251 10.05 -2.08 12.32
C CYS A 251 11.35 -1.69 11.60
N ALA A 252 12.42 -2.46 11.78
CA ALA A 252 13.56 -2.39 10.87
C ALA A 252 13.16 -2.99 9.53
N VAL A 253 13.08 -2.18 8.48
CA VAL A 253 12.55 -2.62 7.18
C VAL A 253 13.68 -3.08 6.26
N VAL A 254 13.55 -4.30 5.70
CA VAL A 254 14.33 -4.78 4.56
C VAL A 254 13.42 -4.84 3.34
N CYS A 255 13.73 -4.09 2.30
CA CYS A 255 12.86 -4.01 1.14
C CYS A 255 13.62 -3.97 -0.19
N THR A 256 12.92 -4.23 -1.29
CA THR A 256 13.38 -3.93 -2.64
C THR A 256 12.94 -2.53 -3.04
N ARG A 257 13.54 -1.96 -4.10
CA ARG A 257 13.19 -0.60 -4.57
C ARG A 257 11.77 -0.45 -5.14
N SER A 258 11.05 -1.56 -5.36
CA SER A 258 9.75 -1.53 -6.00
C SER A 258 8.67 -1.03 -5.03
N GLY A 259 8.09 0.11 -5.31
CA GLY A 259 7.06 0.75 -4.49
C GLY A 259 7.56 1.40 -3.19
N THR A 260 8.89 1.47 -3.00
CA THR A 260 9.51 2.00 -1.77
C THR A 260 10.47 3.17 -2.03
N ARG A 261 10.72 3.52 -3.29
CA ARG A 261 11.74 4.52 -3.69
C ARG A 261 11.51 5.90 -3.09
N ASP A 262 10.27 6.27 -2.82
CA ASP A 262 9.92 7.60 -2.34
C ASP A 262 10.19 7.75 -0.84
N PHE A 263 10.14 6.65 -0.05
CA PHE A 263 10.23 6.72 1.40
C PHE A 263 11.37 5.89 2.02
N ALA A 264 11.88 4.84 1.34
CA ALA A 264 12.93 3.99 1.89
C ALA A 264 14.32 4.47 1.45
N VAL A 265 15.09 4.97 2.42
CA VAL A 265 16.47 5.44 2.24
C VAL A 265 17.42 4.39 2.83
N HIS A 266 18.29 3.82 1.96
CA HIS A 266 19.21 2.76 2.35
C HIS A 266 20.13 3.18 3.51
N GLU A 267 20.24 2.32 4.52
CA GLU A 267 21.03 2.51 5.75
C GLU A 267 20.60 3.68 6.65
N HIS A 268 19.58 4.43 6.28
CA HIS A 268 18.99 5.46 7.12
C HIS A 268 17.74 4.93 7.85
N ASN A 269 16.69 4.56 7.12
CA ASN A 269 15.42 4.07 7.68
C ASN A 269 15.05 2.65 7.20
N ALA A 270 15.80 2.09 6.26
CA ALA A 270 15.59 0.75 5.74
C ALA A 270 16.89 0.16 5.17
N LEU A 271 16.97 -1.17 5.02
CA LEU A 271 17.94 -1.80 4.13
C LEU A 271 17.30 -2.08 2.77
N VAL A 272 17.66 -1.31 1.76
CA VAL A 272 17.18 -1.50 0.39
C VAL A 272 18.10 -2.47 -0.33
N ALA A 273 17.57 -3.63 -0.74
CA ALA A 273 18.32 -4.70 -1.38
C ALA A 273 17.85 -4.95 -2.82
N TRP A 274 18.75 -5.49 -3.67
CA TRP A 274 18.34 -6.06 -4.95
C TRP A 274 17.43 -7.27 -4.74
N ARG A 275 16.44 -7.46 -5.63
CA ARG A 275 15.51 -8.61 -5.58
C ARG A 275 16.19 -9.88 -6.07
N HIS A 276 17.17 -10.32 -5.31
CA HIS A 276 17.94 -11.54 -5.56
C HIS A 276 18.21 -12.24 -4.22
N PRO A 277 18.17 -13.58 -4.12
CA PRO A 277 18.34 -14.32 -2.87
C PRO A 277 19.59 -13.92 -2.08
N PHE A 278 20.72 -13.74 -2.76
CA PHE A 278 21.99 -13.37 -2.13
C PHE A 278 21.93 -12.02 -1.43
N PHE A 279 21.42 -10.96 -2.10
CA PHE A 279 21.38 -9.63 -1.53
C PHE A 279 20.32 -9.50 -0.43
N LEU A 280 19.16 -10.13 -0.62
CA LEU A 280 18.13 -10.21 0.42
C LEU A 280 18.65 -10.95 1.65
N ARG A 281 19.32 -12.09 1.47
CA ARG A 281 19.94 -12.85 2.56
C ARG A 281 20.94 -12.02 3.34
N ARG A 282 21.83 -11.29 2.65
CA ARG A 282 22.81 -10.41 3.29
C ARG A 282 22.13 -9.33 4.12
N ALA A 283 21.12 -8.65 3.57
CA ALA A 283 20.40 -7.58 4.27
C ALA A 283 19.60 -8.12 5.47
N ILE A 284 18.86 -9.22 5.30
CA ILE A 284 18.08 -9.85 6.38
C ILE A 284 19.02 -10.34 7.48
N ARG A 285 20.12 -11.02 7.13
CA ARG A 285 21.10 -11.44 8.11
C ARG A 285 21.63 -10.28 8.94
N ARG A 286 21.98 -9.16 8.30
CA ARG A 286 22.49 -7.95 9.01
C ARG A 286 21.49 -7.47 10.09
N VAL A 287 20.22 -7.29 9.75
CA VAL A 287 19.23 -6.81 10.76
C VAL A 287 18.90 -7.85 11.83
N LEU A 288 19.12 -9.15 11.56
CA LEU A 288 18.94 -10.21 12.55
C LEU A 288 20.12 -10.31 13.51
N THR A 289 21.36 -10.09 13.05
CA THR A 289 22.59 -10.24 13.85
C THR A 289 23.08 -8.93 14.48
N ASP A 290 22.75 -7.78 13.90
CA ASP A 290 23.18 -6.46 14.37
C ASP A 290 22.03 -5.71 15.03
N GLY A 291 21.98 -5.78 16.37
CA GLY A 291 20.95 -5.12 17.18
C GLY A 291 20.98 -3.60 17.05
N ALA A 292 22.17 -3.00 17.09
CA ALA A 292 22.32 -1.54 16.98
C ALA A 292 21.85 -1.00 15.63
N LEU A 293 22.17 -1.70 14.53
CA LEU A 293 21.64 -1.37 13.20
C LEU A 293 20.11 -1.48 13.19
N ARG A 294 19.56 -2.57 13.72
CA ARG A 294 18.11 -2.80 13.77
C ARG A 294 17.38 -1.70 14.53
N GLU A 295 17.87 -1.32 15.70
CA GLU A 295 17.30 -0.24 16.52
C GLU A 295 17.39 1.11 15.83
N ARG A 296 18.52 1.45 15.21
CA ARG A 296 18.71 2.69 14.48
C ARG A 296 17.73 2.83 13.30
N LEU A 297 17.56 1.75 12.51
CA LEU A 297 16.62 1.74 11.39
C LEU A 297 15.17 1.88 11.89
N ALA A 298 14.83 1.17 12.96
CA ALA A 298 13.51 1.21 13.58
C ALA A 298 13.17 2.60 14.15
N ALA A 299 14.13 3.27 14.75
CA ALA A 299 13.96 4.62 15.31
C ALA A 299 13.77 5.69 14.23
N ALA A 300 14.45 5.57 13.07
CA ALA A 300 14.31 6.51 11.97
C ALA A 300 13.02 6.37 11.17
N GLY A 301 12.38 5.19 11.25
CA GLY A 301 11.20 4.83 10.46
C GLY A 301 10.00 5.77 10.63
N PRO A 302 9.50 6.00 11.85
CA PRO A 302 8.30 6.79 12.09
C PRO A 302 8.38 8.22 11.54
N ALA A 303 9.45 8.94 11.84
CA ALA A 303 9.67 10.30 11.33
C ALA A 303 9.74 10.35 9.79
N SER A 304 10.31 9.30 9.17
CA SER A 304 10.35 9.16 7.71
C SER A 304 8.97 8.87 7.08
N ALA A 305 8.00 8.39 7.86
CA ALA A 305 6.65 8.09 7.38
C ALA A 305 5.70 9.31 7.43
N GLU A 306 5.92 10.26 8.32
CA GLU A 306 5.05 11.43 8.53
C GLU A 306 4.73 12.23 7.25
N PRO A 307 5.69 12.54 6.35
CA PRO A 307 5.40 13.28 5.13
C PRO A 307 4.43 12.57 4.18
N TRP A 308 4.19 11.29 4.37
CA TRP A 308 3.35 10.44 3.52
C TRP A 308 1.95 10.20 4.09
N GLY A 309 1.56 10.93 5.14
CA GLY A 309 0.25 10.81 5.78
C GLY A 309 -0.92 11.09 4.83
N TRP A 310 -2.07 10.43 5.06
CA TRP A 310 -3.31 10.70 4.31
C TRP A 310 -3.73 12.17 4.37
N PRO A 311 -3.62 12.88 5.52
CA PRO A 311 -3.93 14.30 5.58
C PRO A 311 -3.08 15.15 4.63
N VAL A 312 -1.78 14.87 4.56
CA VAL A 312 -0.83 15.57 3.68
C VAL A 312 -1.15 15.30 2.21
N LEU A 313 -1.42 14.03 1.87
CA LEU A 313 -1.76 13.64 0.51
C LEU A 313 -3.10 14.24 0.05
N ALA A 314 -4.11 14.23 0.91
CA ALA A 314 -5.43 14.78 0.61
C ALA A 314 -5.35 16.28 0.30
N GLU A 315 -4.64 17.04 1.11
CA GLU A 315 -4.42 18.47 0.92
C GLU A 315 -3.62 18.74 -0.38
N LYS A 316 -2.55 17.97 -0.60
CA LYS A 316 -1.72 18.07 -1.81
C LYS A 316 -2.55 17.86 -3.09
N LEU A 317 -3.47 16.89 -3.10
CA LEU A 317 -4.36 16.64 -4.23
C LEU A 317 -5.38 17.76 -4.42
N LEU A 318 -6.00 18.25 -3.34
CA LEU A 318 -6.96 19.36 -3.39
C LEU A 318 -6.36 20.64 -4.00
N ARG A 319 -5.08 20.92 -3.73
CA ARG A 319 -4.37 22.06 -4.34
C ARG A 319 -4.10 21.88 -5.83
N GLN A 320 -4.18 20.66 -6.34
CA GLN A 320 -3.93 20.33 -7.74
C GLN A 320 -5.23 20.11 -8.54
N PHE A 321 -6.35 19.96 -7.84
CA PHE A 321 -7.69 19.84 -8.43
C PHE A 321 -8.25 21.21 -8.78
#